data_9e6d7c568209805b0c590571439b71af
#
_entry.id   9e6d7c568209805b0c590571439b71af
#
_cell.length_a   1.000
_cell.length_b   1.000
_cell.length_c   1.000
_cell.angle_alpha   90.00
_cell.angle_beta   90.00
_cell.angle_gamma   90.00
#
_symmetry.space_group_name_H-M   'P 1'
#
loop_
_entity.id
_entity.type
_entity.pdbx_description
1 polymer ?
#
loop_
_entity_poly.entity_id
_entity_poly.type
_entity_poly.pdbx_seq_one_letter_code
_entity_poly.pdbx_strand_id
1 'polypeptide(L)'
;MSEIRYCPIKHRWTIIAPERKQRPGEFTIDHPKDPAPADDPFAPGNEALTPPTIFSIPHPGDPSRWQVRVFANSFPALRVEGEVVREAVGLNDTVAGVGAHEVIVETPETNLEMADMQVDDIVLVLQAWRARLIDLRRDVRLRYILFFKNMGREAGASVDHAHSQLIATPIIPTAVVEELNSCRQHFRYKERCLFCDVIRQELRLTERVCLETEQYVALAPFAATVPFETWILPRHHRHDFAIATDNELHGLAVIVRDFLRRIRSLLNDPPYNMVLHTAPSPHPRPGQPDYWTTIEQDYHWHIGFAPRINRSAGFEWGSGYTINPTSPEEAARFLNEADPDRD
;
A
#
# COMPACT_ATOMS: atom_id res chain seq x y z
N MET A 1 -15.41 -26.56 4.66
CA MET A 1 -15.77 -26.75 3.23
C MET A 1 -15.25 -25.57 2.45
N SER A 2 -14.57 -25.83 1.33
CA SER A 2 -14.07 -24.74 0.47
C SER A 2 -15.21 -23.99 -0.20
N GLU A 3 -15.03 -22.70 -0.45
CA GLU A 3 -16.01 -21.86 -1.15
C GLU A 3 -15.31 -20.87 -2.09
N ILE A 4 -16.03 -20.35 -3.07
CA ILE A 4 -15.51 -19.35 -4.02
C ILE A 4 -16.18 -18.03 -3.72
N ARG A 5 -15.39 -17.01 -3.39
CA ARG A 5 -15.85 -15.66 -3.04
C ARG A 5 -15.50 -14.65 -4.12
N TYR A 6 -16.41 -13.73 -4.39
CA TYR A 6 -16.22 -12.65 -5.35
C TYR A 6 -15.97 -11.31 -4.65
N CYS A 7 -14.95 -10.59 -5.10
CA CYS A 7 -14.68 -9.22 -4.67
C CYS A 7 -15.35 -8.21 -5.61
N PRO A 8 -16.38 -7.46 -5.17
CA PRO A 8 -17.08 -6.51 -6.04
C PRO A 8 -16.26 -5.25 -6.36
N ILE A 9 -15.14 -5.03 -5.67
CA ILE A 9 -14.24 -3.89 -5.88
C ILE A 9 -13.21 -4.23 -6.96
N LYS A 10 -12.53 -5.38 -6.80
CA LYS A 10 -11.42 -5.81 -7.66
C LYS A 10 -11.85 -6.75 -8.80
N HIS A 11 -13.14 -7.08 -8.91
CA HIS A 11 -13.72 -8.02 -9.89
C HIS A 11 -12.98 -9.36 -9.97
N ARG A 12 -12.53 -9.89 -8.82
CA ARG A 12 -11.76 -11.14 -8.73
C ARG A 12 -12.48 -12.17 -7.90
N TRP A 13 -12.25 -13.42 -8.27
CA TRP A 13 -12.70 -14.59 -7.52
C TRP A 13 -11.56 -15.18 -6.72
N THR A 14 -11.82 -15.57 -5.48
CA THR A 14 -10.87 -16.25 -4.59
C THR A 14 -11.49 -17.52 -4.06
N ILE A 15 -10.74 -18.62 -4.09
CA ILE A 15 -11.10 -19.88 -3.46
C ILE A 15 -10.60 -19.85 -2.02
N ILE A 16 -11.53 -19.79 -1.07
CA ILE A 16 -11.22 -19.93 0.35
C ILE A 16 -11.24 -21.44 0.67
N ALA A 17 -10.08 -22.00 1.02
CA ALA A 17 -9.89 -23.45 1.19
C ALA A 17 -9.32 -23.78 2.58
N PRO A 18 -10.11 -23.67 3.67
CA PRO A 18 -9.61 -23.88 5.04
C PRO A 18 -9.10 -25.28 5.33
N GLU A 19 -9.50 -26.26 4.52
CA GLU A 19 -9.01 -27.65 4.65
C GLU A 19 -7.53 -27.81 4.28
N ARG A 20 -6.96 -26.83 3.56
CA ARG A 20 -5.53 -26.74 3.24
C ARG A 20 -4.73 -26.00 4.31
N LYS A 21 -5.27 -25.88 5.52
CA LYS A 21 -4.79 -25.02 6.61
C LYS A 21 -3.29 -25.14 6.85
N GLN A 22 -2.68 -23.96 6.88
CA GLN A 22 -1.50 -23.68 7.71
C GLN A 22 -1.96 -22.77 8.85
N ARG A 23 -1.64 -23.16 10.09
CA ARG A 23 -1.84 -22.27 11.25
C ARG A 23 -0.79 -21.17 11.22
N PRO A 24 -1.01 -20.02 11.90
CA PRO A 24 -0.04 -18.93 11.91
C PRO A 24 1.42 -19.35 12.17
N GLY A 25 1.66 -20.30 13.10
CA GLY A 25 3.00 -20.81 13.39
C GLY A 25 3.53 -21.89 12.42
N GLU A 26 2.77 -22.29 11.40
CA GLU A 26 3.16 -23.31 10.42
C GLU A 26 3.62 -22.70 9.09
N PHE A 27 3.48 -21.36 8.90
CA PHE A 27 4.08 -20.68 7.77
C PHE A 27 5.60 -20.70 7.92
N THR A 28 6.28 -21.39 7.02
CA THR A 28 7.74 -21.39 6.98
C THR A 28 8.18 -20.04 6.41
N ILE A 29 8.62 -19.15 7.30
CA ILE A 29 9.20 -17.88 6.92
C ILE A 29 10.72 -18.04 7.01
N ASP A 30 11.38 -17.88 5.88
CA ASP A 30 12.83 -17.86 5.82
C ASP A 30 13.26 -16.42 6.14
N HIS A 31 14.04 -16.25 7.21
CA HIS A 31 14.64 -14.98 7.62
C HIS A 31 16.14 -15.03 7.33
N PRO A 32 16.55 -14.89 6.06
CA PRO A 32 17.98 -14.74 5.78
C PRO A 32 18.43 -13.42 6.40
N LYS A 33 19.05 -13.50 7.58
CA LYS A 33 19.81 -12.39 8.15
C LYS A 33 21.10 -12.30 7.38
N ASP A 34 21.09 -11.58 6.29
CA ASP A 34 22.36 -11.04 5.80
C ASP A 34 22.82 -9.98 6.81
N PRO A 35 24.11 -10.00 7.17
CA PRO A 35 24.64 -8.86 7.91
C PRO A 35 24.34 -7.61 7.10
N ALA A 36 23.88 -6.56 7.79
CA ALA A 36 23.72 -5.25 7.15
C ALA A 36 25.00 -4.96 6.34
N PRO A 37 24.90 -4.59 5.05
CA PRO A 37 26.07 -4.30 4.27
C PRO A 37 26.95 -3.32 5.04
N ALA A 38 28.27 -3.53 5.05
CA ALA A 38 29.21 -2.58 5.69
C ALA A 38 29.00 -1.15 5.17
N ASP A 39 28.38 -1.00 4.00
CA ASP A 39 28.03 0.23 3.32
C ASP A 39 26.52 0.27 3.05
N ASP A 40 25.70 0.46 4.10
CA ASP A 40 24.27 0.74 3.93
C ASP A 40 24.09 2.08 3.19
N PRO A 41 23.58 2.08 1.94
CA PRO A 41 23.49 3.31 1.12
C PRO A 41 22.45 4.31 1.65
N PHE A 42 21.59 3.89 2.57
CA PHE A 42 20.53 4.73 3.13
C PHE A 42 20.90 5.31 4.50
N ALA A 43 21.97 4.82 5.13
CA ALA A 43 22.43 5.33 6.41
C ALA A 43 22.91 6.80 6.32
N PRO A 44 22.74 7.60 7.39
CA PRO A 44 23.31 8.94 7.49
C PRO A 44 24.82 8.94 7.27
N GLY A 45 25.30 9.89 6.46
CA GLY A 45 26.70 9.99 6.04
C GLY A 45 27.03 9.26 4.73
N ASN A 46 26.12 8.44 4.23
CA ASN A 46 26.26 7.69 2.96
C ASN A 46 25.41 8.31 1.81
N GLU A 47 24.97 9.56 1.96
CA GLU A 47 24.14 10.24 0.95
C GLU A 47 24.78 10.29 -0.42
N ALA A 48 26.11 10.27 -0.49
CA ALA A 48 26.87 10.23 -1.75
C ALA A 48 26.72 8.91 -2.54
N LEU A 49 26.25 7.82 -1.90
CA LEU A 49 26.01 6.53 -2.55
C LEU A 49 24.63 6.46 -3.26
N THR A 50 23.82 7.50 -3.12
CA THR A 50 22.50 7.60 -3.71
C THR A 50 22.35 8.87 -4.52
N PRO A 51 21.34 8.98 -5.42
CA PRO A 51 21.04 10.23 -6.09
C PRO A 51 20.77 11.39 -5.12
N PRO A 52 20.88 12.66 -5.60
CA PRO A 52 20.63 13.83 -4.77
C PRO A 52 19.27 13.81 -4.09
N THR A 53 19.23 14.32 -2.88
CA THR A 53 17.99 14.45 -2.09
C THR A 53 17.00 15.39 -2.80
N ILE A 54 15.78 14.91 -3.04
CA ILE A 54 14.67 15.66 -3.63
C ILE A 54 13.85 16.36 -2.52
N PHE A 55 13.64 15.64 -1.42
CA PHE A 55 12.86 16.12 -0.28
C PHE A 55 13.41 15.49 1.00
N SER A 56 13.37 16.21 2.11
CA SER A 56 13.67 15.65 3.42
C SER A 56 12.87 16.34 4.52
N ILE A 57 12.63 15.61 5.60
CA ILE A 57 12.13 16.17 6.85
C ILE A 57 13.34 16.27 7.80
N PRO A 58 13.76 17.48 8.20
CA PRO A 58 14.92 17.67 9.04
C PRO A 58 14.67 17.25 10.48
N HIS A 59 15.74 16.91 11.20
CA HIS A 59 15.65 16.67 12.64
C HIS A 59 15.40 17.99 13.39
N PRO A 60 14.46 18.06 14.35
CA PRO A 60 14.09 19.30 15.02
C PRO A 60 15.22 20.01 15.75
N GLY A 61 16.16 19.26 16.31
CA GLY A 61 17.31 19.80 17.05
C GLY A 61 18.55 20.05 16.21
N ASP A 62 18.58 19.58 14.96
CA ASP A 62 19.72 19.72 14.04
C ASP A 62 19.25 19.64 12.58
N PRO A 63 19.00 20.77 11.92
CA PRO A 63 18.53 20.81 10.54
C PRO A 63 19.52 20.24 9.50
N SER A 64 20.79 19.99 9.86
CA SER A 64 21.74 19.32 9.00
C SER A 64 21.53 17.81 8.93
N ARG A 65 20.76 17.24 9.83
CA ARG A 65 20.34 15.85 9.88
C ARG A 65 18.92 15.70 9.40
N TRP A 66 18.60 14.59 8.74
CA TRP A 66 17.27 14.25 8.29
C TRP A 66 16.63 13.16 9.19
N GLN A 67 15.31 13.15 9.29
CA GLN A 67 14.51 12.07 9.88
C GLN A 67 13.87 11.22 8.77
N VAL A 68 13.43 11.84 7.68
CA VAL A 68 12.94 11.16 6.48
C VAL A 68 13.64 11.78 5.28
N ARG A 69 14.09 10.97 4.34
CA ARG A 69 14.82 11.42 3.15
C ARG A 69 14.26 10.80 1.88
N VAL A 70 14.08 11.61 0.84
CA VAL A 70 13.56 11.17 -0.46
C VAL A 70 14.54 11.52 -1.57
N PHE A 71 14.77 10.57 -2.47
CA PHE A 71 15.60 10.74 -3.67
C PHE A 71 15.09 9.88 -4.83
N ALA A 72 15.49 10.17 -6.07
CA ALA A 72 15.14 9.36 -7.22
C ALA A 72 15.77 7.95 -7.09
N ASN A 73 15.03 6.90 -7.46
CA ASN A 73 15.60 5.56 -7.47
C ASN A 73 16.81 5.52 -8.42
N SER A 74 17.92 4.90 -8.00
CA SER A 74 19.15 4.77 -8.81
C SER A 74 18.91 3.97 -10.11
N PHE A 75 17.93 3.06 -10.10
CA PHE A 75 17.53 2.24 -11.23
C PHE A 75 16.03 2.45 -11.53
N PRO A 76 15.64 3.66 -11.97
CA PRO A 76 14.25 4.02 -12.04
C PRO A 76 13.52 3.27 -13.18
N ALA A 77 12.31 2.77 -12.89
CA ALA A 77 11.45 2.16 -13.90
C ALA A 77 10.92 3.19 -14.91
N LEU A 78 10.73 4.43 -14.47
CA LEU A 78 10.29 5.58 -15.27
C LEU A 78 11.15 6.79 -14.91
N ARG A 79 11.27 7.74 -15.85
CA ARG A 79 12.06 8.96 -15.69
C ARG A 79 11.20 10.18 -15.97
N VAL A 80 11.50 11.31 -15.31
CA VAL A 80 10.75 12.56 -15.48
C VAL A 80 11.06 13.28 -16.79
N GLU A 81 12.20 12.97 -17.40
CA GLU A 81 12.64 13.57 -18.64
C GLU A 81 11.87 13.04 -19.85
N GLY A 82 11.58 13.90 -20.81
CA GLY A 82 10.93 13.57 -22.08
C GLY A 82 9.45 13.93 -22.13
N GLU A 83 8.85 13.59 -23.25
CA GLU A 83 7.43 13.83 -23.54
C GLU A 83 6.63 12.53 -23.49
N VAL A 84 5.37 12.61 -23.10
CA VAL A 84 4.45 11.45 -23.12
C VAL A 84 3.98 11.21 -24.55
N VAL A 85 4.79 10.50 -25.32
CA VAL A 85 4.46 10.09 -26.69
C VAL A 85 3.69 8.78 -26.65
N ARG A 86 2.62 8.68 -27.44
CA ARG A 86 1.84 7.45 -27.64
C ARG A 86 1.96 7.05 -29.10
N GLU A 87 2.29 5.78 -29.32
CA GLU A 87 2.48 5.24 -30.66
C GLU A 87 1.75 3.90 -30.79
N ALA A 88 1.20 3.64 -31.97
CA ALA A 88 0.64 2.35 -32.34
C ALA A 88 1.68 1.53 -33.11
N VAL A 89 1.94 0.31 -32.66
CA VAL A 89 2.79 -0.68 -33.34
C VAL A 89 1.92 -1.85 -33.77
N GLY A 90 1.29 -1.72 -34.93
CA GLY A 90 0.27 -2.66 -35.39
C GLY A 90 -0.98 -2.61 -34.51
N LEU A 91 -1.28 -3.73 -33.85
CA LEU A 91 -2.40 -3.82 -32.86
C LEU A 91 -1.97 -3.44 -31.44
N ASN A 92 -0.71 -3.14 -31.23
CA ASN A 92 -0.18 -2.82 -29.90
C ASN A 92 0.02 -1.34 -29.74
N ASP A 93 -0.19 -0.83 -28.51
CA ASP A 93 0.06 0.55 -28.15
C ASP A 93 1.30 0.64 -27.26
N THR A 94 2.10 1.68 -27.47
CA THR A 94 3.21 2.05 -26.59
C THR A 94 3.00 3.45 -26.03
N VAL A 95 3.48 3.66 -24.82
CA VAL A 95 3.56 4.98 -24.18
C VAL A 95 4.99 5.18 -23.70
N ALA A 96 5.56 6.35 -24.00
CA ALA A 96 6.90 6.67 -23.51
C ALA A 96 6.99 6.55 -21.99
N GLY A 97 8.08 5.98 -21.48
CA GLY A 97 8.32 5.70 -20.06
C GLY A 97 8.59 6.95 -19.21
N VAL A 98 7.78 8.01 -19.42
CA VAL A 98 7.84 9.24 -18.64
C VAL A 98 7.10 9.06 -17.31
N GLY A 99 7.74 9.43 -16.20
CA GLY A 99 7.18 9.28 -14.85
C GLY A 99 8.21 9.57 -13.79
N ALA A 100 7.93 9.24 -12.56
CA ALA A 100 8.89 9.32 -11.45
C ALA A 100 8.98 7.98 -10.74
N HIS A 101 10.17 7.64 -10.24
CA HIS A 101 10.39 6.53 -9.34
C HIS A 101 11.30 7.02 -8.22
N GLU A 102 10.77 7.14 -7.00
CA GLU A 102 11.47 7.69 -5.86
C GLU A 102 11.53 6.69 -4.71
N VAL A 103 12.60 6.77 -3.92
CA VAL A 103 12.80 6.04 -2.66
C VAL A 103 12.59 7.01 -1.50
N ILE A 104 11.85 6.58 -0.51
CA ILE A 104 11.60 7.30 0.75
C ILE A 104 12.24 6.49 1.87
N VAL A 105 13.41 6.93 2.36
CA VAL A 105 14.04 6.36 3.55
C VAL A 105 13.28 6.84 4.76
N GLU A 106 12.74 5.90 5.53
CA GLU A 106 11.73 6.14 6.56
C GLU A 106 12.32 6.54 7.92
N THR A 107 13.59 6.26 8.13
CA THR A 107 14.31 6.54 9.38
C THR A 107 15.81 6.64 9.12
N PRO A 108 16.58 7.38 9.92
CA PRO A 108 18.04 7.31 9.88
C PRO A 108 18.62 6.04 10.54
N GLU A 109 17.83 5.26 11.25
CA GLU A 109 18.25 4.09 12.01
C GLU A 109 18.22 2.84 11.11
N THR A 110 19.37 2.21 10.89
CA THR A 110 19.55 1.09 9.95
C THR A 110 18.71 -0.16 10.28
N ASN A 111 18.45 -0.44 11.56
CA ASN A 111 17.75 -1.67 11.98
C ASN A 111 16.38 -1.41 12.56
N LEU A 112 15.77 -0.26 12.28
CA LEU A 112 14.47 0.13 12.82
C LEU A 112 13.38 -0.03 11.76
N GLU A 113 12.54 -1.05 11.91
CA GLU A 113 11.39 -1.27 11.04
C GLU A 113 10.16 -0.47 11.50
N MET A 114 9.20 -0.22 10.60
CA MET A 114 8.01 0.59 10.87
C MET A 114 7.20 0.07 12.07
N ALA A 115 7.18 -1.23 12.34
CA ALA A 115 6.55 -1.82 13.53
C ALA A 115 7.20 -1.35 14.86
N ASP A 116 8.49 -1.01 14.83
CA ASP A 116 9.28 -0.61 16.01
C ASP A 116 9.37 0.92 16.17
N MET A 117 9.10 1.67 15.11
CA MET A 117 9.12 3.13 15.15
C MET A 117 8.12 3.69 16.17
N GLN A 118 8.44 4.88 16.71
CA GLN A 118 7.42 5.63 17.45
C GLN A 118 6.33 6.12 16.49
N VAL A 119 5.13 6.36 17.03
CA VAL A 119 4.00 6.87 16.23
C VAL A 119 4.37 8.15 15.49
N ASP A 120 5.06 9.06 16.16
CA ASP A 120 5.48 10.34 15.57
C ASP A 120 6.46 10.16 14.40
N ASP A 121 7.33 9.15 14.43
CA ASP A 121 8.23 8.84 13.31
C ASP A 121 7.44 8.33 12.10
N ILE A 122 6.45 7.46 12.31
CA ILE A 122 5.54 7.01 11.24
C ILE A 122 4.74 8.19 10.67
N VAL A 123 4.31 9.15 11.50
CA VAL A 123 3.65 10.38 11.04
C VAL A 123 4.55 11.14 10.06
N LEU A 124 5.86 11.25 10.33
CA LEU A 124 6.81 11.91 9.42
C LEU A 124 6.89 11.19 8.08
N VAL A 125 6.91 9.86 8.06
CA VAL A 125 6.88 9.07 6.82
C VAL A 125 5.60 9.38 6.03
N LEU A 126 4.44 9.36 6.68
CA LEU A 126 3.15 9.65 6.04
C LEU A 126 3.05 11.11 5.55
N GLN A 127 3.65 12.05 6.26
CA GLN A 127 3.78 13.45 5.83
C GLN A 127 4.66 13.55 4.58
N ALA A 128 5.76 12.80 4.52
CA ALA A 128 6.60 12.73 3.31
C ALA A 128 5.83 12.15 2.12
N TRP A 129 5.04 11.07 2.32
CA TRP A 129 4.17 10.53 1.26
C TRP A 129 3.17 11.58 0.77
N ARG A 130 2.47 12.27 1.68
CA ARG A 130 1.53 13.34 1.33
C ARG A 130 2.21 14.49 0.57
N ALA A 131 3.38 14.94 1.04
CA ALA A 131 4.13 16.01 0.40
C ALA A 131 4.57 15.63 -1.02
N ARG A 132 5.09 14.41 -1.22
CA ARG A 132 5.50 13.92 -2.55
C ARG A 132 4.30 13.74 -3.48
N LEU A 133 3.17 13.24 -2.97
CA LEU A 133 1.93 13.12 -3.73
C LEU A 133 1.46 14.49 -4.28
N ILE A 134 1.45 15.51 -3.42
CA ILE A 134 1.05 16.87 -3.77
C ILE A 134 2.02 17.47 -4.81
N ASP A 135 3.32 17.28 -4.61
CA ASP A 135 4.34 17.83 -5.50
C ASP A 135 4.30 17.19 -6.90
N LEU A 136 4.29 15.86 -6.98
CA LEU A 136 4.25 15.14 -8.25
C LEU A 136 2.97 15.39 -9.04
N ARG A 137 1.85 15.67 -8.37
CA ARG A 137 0.60 16.06 -9.02
C ARG A 137 0.65 17.42 -9.72
N ARG A 138 1.68 18.24 -9.52
CA ARG A 138 1.87 19.48 -10.30
C ARG A 138 2.27 19.19 -11.75
N ASP A 139 2.85 18.02 -12.00
CA ASP A 139 3.14 17.58 -13.36
C ASP A 139 1.88 16.99 -14.00
N VAL A 140 1.29 17.71 -14.93
CA VAL A 140 0.06 17.33 -15.64
C VAL A 140 0.18 16.05 -16.46
N ARG A 141 1.41 15.59 -16.74
CA ARG A 141 1.68 14.34 -17.45
C ARG A 141 1.40 13.12 -16.57
N LEU A 142 1.54 13.27 -15.24
CA LEU A 142 1.40 12.18 -14.28
C LEU A 142 -0.07 11.97 -13.90
N ARG A 143 -0.58 10.77 -14.15
CA ARG A 143 -1.99 10.42 -13.94
C ARG A 143 -2.25 9.69 -12.64
N TYR A 144 -1.27 8.92 -12.17
CA TYR A 144 -1.38 8.17 -10.91
C TYR A 144 -0.05 8.10 -10.20
N ILE A 145 -0.05 8.21 -8.88
CA ILE A 145 1.12 8.03 -8.03
C ILE A 145 0.79 6.90 -7.06
N LEU A 146 1.55 5.80 -7.16
CA LEU A 146 1.41 4.64 -6.30
C LEU A 146 2.54 4.63 -5.28
N PHE A 147 2.20 4.65 -3.99
CA PHE A 147 3.14 4.42 -2.91
C PHE A 147 3.09 2.96 -2.48
N PHE A 148 4.25 2.38 -2.25
CA PHE A 148 4.35 1.00 -1.77
C PHE A 148 5.57 0.80 -0.87
N LYS A 149 5.43 -0.08 0.10
CA LYS A 149 6.51 -0.59 0.94
C LYS A 149 6.65 -2.08 0.69
N ASN A 150 7.88 -2.51 0.47
CA ASN A 150 8.26 -3.91 0.46
C ASN A 150 9.15 -4.16 1.69
N MET A 151 8.77 -5.09 2.54
CA MET A 151 9.58 -5.52 3.67
C MET A 151 9.98 -6.99 3.46
N GLY A 152 11.29 -7.25 3.55
CA GLY A 152 11.85 -8.58 3.30
C GLY A 152 12.06 -8.90 1.82
N ARG A 153 13.00 -9.82 1.54
CA ARG A 153 13.42 -10.21 0.17
C ARG A 153 12.31 -10.84 -0.64
N GLU A 154 11.49 -11.70 -0.03
CA GLU A 154 10.36 -12.34 -0.70
C GLU A 154 9.26 -11.35 -1.10
N ALA A 155 9.23 -10.19 -0.46
CA ALA A 155 8.36 -9.08 -0.84
C ALA A 155 8.97 -8.15 -1.90
N GLY A 156 10.25 -8.38 -2.27
CA GLY A 156 10.95 -7.61 -3.29
C GLY A 156 11.80 -6.46 -2.75
N ALA A 157 12.09 -6.41 -1.44
CA ALA A 157 13.06 -5.48 -0.88
C ALA A 157 14.48 -5.88 -1.32
N SER A 158 15.26 -4.93 -1.83
CA SER A 158 16.67 -5.11 -2.21
C SER A 158 17.63 -4.53 -1.17
N VAL A 159 17.16 -3.71 -0.25
CA VAL A 159 17.89 -3.08 0.85
C VAL A 159 17.09 -3.29 2.11
N ASP A 160 17.73 -3.71 3.19
CA ASP A 160 17.06 -4.03 4.45
C ASP A 160 16.75 -2.77 5.29
N HIS A 161 17.41 -1.62 5.04
CA HIS A 161 17.08 -0.36 5.69
C HIS A 161 15.64 0.06 5.37
N ALA A 162 14.85 0.41 6.38
CA ALA A 162 13.44 0.69 6.26
C ALA A 162 13.16 1.82 5.25
N HIS A 163 12.48 1.46 4.17
CA HIS A 163 12.12 2.39 3.11
C HIS A 163 10.79 2.03 2.47
N SER A 164 10.16 3.02 1.89
CA SER A 164 9.07 2.88 0.93
C SER A 164 9.46 3.49 -0.41
N GLN A 165 8.64 3.28 -1.40
CA GLN A 165 8.88 3.78 -2.75
C GLN A 165 7.59 4.37 -3.32
N LEU A 166 7.75 5.23 -4.32
CA LEU A 166 6.63 5.62 -5.16
C LEU A 166 6.99 5.46 -6.64
N ILE A 167 5.96 5.16 -7.43
CA ILE A 167 6.04 5.26 -8.89
C ILE A 167 4.88 6.12 -9.37
N ALA A 168 5.21 7.19 -10.10
CA ALA A 168 4.24 8.04 -10.77
C ALA A 168 4.19 7.71 -12.25
N THR A 169 3.00 7.49 -12.81
CA THR A 169 2.79 6.98 -14.16
C THR A 169 1.94 7.94 -15.01
N PRO A 170 2.18 8.01 -16.35
CA PRO A 170 1.38 8.83 -17.26
C PRO A 170 0.02 8.16 -17.63
N ILE A 171 -0.19 6.94 -17.16
CA ILE A 171 -1.45 6.18 -17.29
C ILE A 171 -1.86 5.65 -15.92
N ILE A 172 -3.14 5.45 -15.70
CA ILE A 172 -3.63 4.82 -14.47
C ILE A 172 -3.46 3.30 -14.60
N PRO A 173 -2.87 2.60 -13.61
CA PRO A 173 -2.73 1.15 -13.64
C PRO A 173 -4.09 0.43 -13.75
N THR A 174 -4.16 -0.66 -14.51
CA THR A 174 -5.41 -1.37 -14.80
C THR A 174 -6.16 -1.78 -13.53
N ALA A 175 -5.46 -2.30 -12.52
CA ALA A 175 -6.09 -2.70 -11.26
C ALA A 175 -6.76 -1.52 -10.53
N VAL A 176 -6.17 -0.32 -10.62
CA VAL A 176 -6.75 0.91 -10.04
C VAL A 176 -7.96 1.36 -10.87
N VAL A 177 -7.88 1.27 -12.21
CA VAL A 177 -9.02 1.59 -13.10
C VAL A 177 -10.22 0.69 -12.81
N GLU A 178 -10.01 -0.61 -12.60
CA GLU A 178 -11.06 -1.56 -12.23
C GLU A 178 -11.74 -1.15 -10.92
N GLU A 179 -10.95 -0.84 -9.90
CA GLU A 179 -11.44 -0.38 -8.60
C GLU A 179 -12.24 0.92 -8.69
N LEU A 180 -11.70 1.93 -9.38
CA LEU A 180 -12.38 3.20 -9.63
C LEU A 180 -13.71 3.03 -10.39
N ASN A 181 -13.74 2.15 -11.39
CA ASN A 181 -14.96 1.85 -12.15
C ASN A 181 -16.01 1.15 -11.29
N SER A 182 -15.60 0.24 -10.41
CA SER A 182 -16.50 -0.43 -9.45
C SER A 182 -17.14 0.58 -8.51
N CYS A 183 -16.35 1.49 -7.95
CA CYS A 183 -16.84 2.56 -7.08
C CYS A 183 -17.82 3.48 -7.81
N ARG A 184 -17.47 3.93 -9.01
CA ARG A 184 -18.32 4.78 -9.85
C ARG A 184 -19.61 4.08 -10.24
N GLN A 185 -19.56 2.79 -10.60
CA GLN A 185 -20.76 2.03 -10.95
C GLN A 185 -21.68 1.87 -9.74
N HIS A 186 -21.13 1.54 -8.57
CA HIS A 186 -21.91 1.45 -7.34
C HIS A 186 -22.59 2.79 -7.01
N PHE A 187 -21.86 3.89 -7.10
CA PHE A 187 -22.37 5.23 -6.84
C PHE A 187 -23.53 5.60 -7.77
N ARG A 188 -23.43 5.26 -9.07
CA ARG A 188 -24.51 5.50 -10.03
C ARG A 188 -25.84 4.83 -9.66
N TYR A 189 -25.78 3.66 -9.01
CA TYR A 189 -26.98 2.91 -8.62
C TYR A 189 -27.44 3.19 -7.20
N LYS A 190 -26.52 3.48 -6.30
CA LYS A 190 -26.78 3.56 -4.86
C LYS A 190 -26.61 4.97 -4.29
N GLU A 191 -26.04 5.89 -5.05
CA GLU A 191 -25.70 7.26 -4.61
C GLU A 191 -24.87 7.29 -3.32
N ARG A 192 -24.04 6.26 -3.14
CA ARG A 192 -23.18 6.05 -1.98
C ARG A 192 -21.85 5.45 -2.41
N CYS A 193 -20.80 5.75 -1.65
CA CYS A 193 -19.48 5.15 -1.83
C CYS A 193 -19.50 3.66 -1.48
N LEU A 194 -18.93 2.82 -2.37
CA LEU A 194 -18.86 1.38 -2.21
C LEU A 194 -18.06 0.99 -0.95
N PHE A 195 -16.92 1.60 -0.72
CA PHE A 195 -16.09 1.33 0.47
C PHE A 195 -16.81 1.74 1.77
N CYS A 196 -17.54 2.86 1.77
CA CYS A 196 -18.35 3.25 2.94
C CYS A 196 -19.45 2.21 3.23
N ASP A 197 -20.04 1.59 2.20
CA ASP A 197 -21.02 0.51 2.38
C ASP A 197 -20.33 -0.76 2.91
N VAL A 198 -19.13 -1.10 2.44
CA VAL A 198 -18.31 -2.21 2.95
C VAL A 198 -17.96 -1.97 4.42
N ILE A 199 -17.39 -0.82 4.77
CA ILE A 199 -17.03 -0.48 6.16
C ILE A 199 -18.25 -0.62 7.08
N ARG A 200 -19.38 -0.08 6.68
CA ARG A 200 -20.63 -0.13 7.45
C ARG A 200 -21.15 -1.55 7.65
N GLN A 201 -21.02 -2.39 6.62
CA GLN A 201 -21.38 -3.81 6.68
C GLN A 201 -20.44 -4.57 7.62
N GLU A 202 -19.12 -4.41 7.45
CA GLU A 202 -18.13 -5.14 8.25
C GLU A 202 -18.17 -4.75 9.73
N LEU A 203 -18.33 -3.46 10.05
CA LEU A 203 -18.52 -3.00 11.43
C LEU A 203 -19.82 -3.53 12.08
N ARG A 204 -20.86 -3.83 11.28
CA ARG A 204 -22.10 -4.44 11.79
C ARG A 204 -21.95 -5.93 12.02
N LEU A 205 -21.27 -6.64 11.11
CA LEU A 205 -21.06 -8.09 11.20
C LEU A 205 -19.95 -8.45 12.18
N THR A 206 -18.94 -7.59 12.31
CA THR A 206 -17.74 -7.74 13.17
C THR A 206 -16.85 -8.96 12.88
N GLU A 207 -17.21 -9.80 11.92
CA GLU A 207 -16.54 -11.07 11.65
C GLU A 207 -15.15 -10.88 11.00
N ARG A 208 -14.95 -9.80 10.24
CA ARG A 208 -13.72 -9.53 9.47
C ARG A 208 -13.03 -8.23 9.87
N VAL A 209 -13.43 -7.65 11.00
CA VAL A 209 -12.75 -6.50 11.59
C VAL A 209 -11.51 -6.99 12.33
N CYS A 210 -10.33 -6.58 11.88
CA CYS A 210 -9.04 -6.92 12.49
C CYS A 210 -8.68 -5.97 13.62
N LEU A 211 -8.84 -4.67 13.38
CA LEU A 211 -8.58 -3.59 14.34
C LEU A 211 -9.54 -2.43 14.06
N GLU A 212 -9.85 -1.67 15.10
CA GLU A 212 -10.71 -0.50 15.02
C GLU A 212 -10.18 0.61 15.93
N THR A 213 -10.17 1.83 15.41
CA THR A 213 -9.95 3.06 16.17
C THR A 213 -11.11 4.03 15.91
N GLU A 214 -11.09 5.19 16.52
CA GLU A 214 -12.10 6.22 16.23
C GLU A 214 -12.10 6.65 14.76
N GLN A 215 -10.90 6.76 14.15
CA GLN A 215 -10.72 7.30 12.79
C GLN A 215 -10.55 6.24 11.71
N TYR A 216 -10.05 5.06 12.04
CA TYR A 216 -9.66 4.02 11.08
C TYR A 216 -10.19 2.64 11.45
N VAL A 217 -10.29 1.80 10.44
CA VAL A 217 -10.60 0.38 10.58
C VAL A 217 -9.67 -0.45 9.71
N ALA A 218 -9.18 -1.55 10.24
CA ALA A 218 -8.47 -2.59 9.49
C ALA A 218 -9.41 -3.78 9.28
N LEU A 219 -9.63 -4.16 8.03
CA LEU A 219 -10.58 -5.20 7.61
C LEU A 219 -9.85 -6.29 6.82
N ALA A 220 -10.16 -7.55 7.12
CA ALA A 220 -9.85 -8.66 6.22
C ALA A 220 -10.90 -8.69 5.09
N PRO A 221 -10.52 -8.46 3.80
CA PRO A 221 -11.48 -8.41 2.72
C PRO A 221 -12.24 -9.74 2.58
N PHE A 222 -13.55 -9.70 2.26
CA PHE A 222 -14.39 -10.91 2.10
C PHE A 222 -13.80 -11.96 1.17
N ALA A 223 -13.18 -11.54 0.07
CA ALA A 223 -12.50 -12.39 -0.90
C ALA A 223 -10.99 -12.11 -0.88
N ALA A 224 -10.35 -12.18 0.30
CA ALA A 224 -8.92 -12.00 0.47
C ALA A 224 -8.13 -12.99 -0.41
N THR A 225 -7.17 -12.48 -1.18
CA THR A 225 -6.41 -13.25 -2.16
C THR A 225 -5.26 -14.04 -1.55
N VAL A 226 -4.77 -13.58 -0.40
CA VAL A 226 -3.69 -14.22 0.36
C VAL A 226 -4.08 -14.28 1.84
N PRO A 227 -3.49 -15.21 2.63
CA PRO A 227 -3.69 -15.23 4.08
C PRO A 227 -3.35 -13.88 4.70
N PHE A 228 -4.19 -13.40 5.63
CA PHE A 228 -4.00 -12.13 6.34
C PHE A 228 -3.94 -10.87 5.45
N GLU A 229 -4.40 -10.93 4.18
CA GLU A 229 -4.65 -9.72 3.42
C GLU A 229 -5.57 -8.79 4.23
N THR A 230 -5.16 -7.55 4.38
CA THR A 230 -5.88 -6.57 5.19
C THR A 230 -5.95 -5.23 4.47
N TRP A 231 -7.08 -4.54 4.60
CA TRP A 231 -7.25 -3.16 4.16
C TRP A 231 -7.38 -2.25 5.38
N ILE A 232 -6.60 -1.19 5.43
CA ILE A 232 -6.72 -0.13 6.45
C ILE A 232 -7.38 1.07 5.79
N LEU A 233 -8.55 1.47 6.30
CA LEU A 233 -9.39 2.50 5.70
C LEU A 233 -9.78 3.56 6.72
N PRO A 234 -9.88 4.85 6.33
CA PRO A 234 -10.60 5.84 7.12
C PRO A 234 -12.05 5.37 7.36
N ARG A 235 -12.58 5.55 8.55
CA ARG A 235 -13.99 5.23 8.86
C ARG A 235 -14.94 6.26 8.25
N HIS A 236 -14.48 7.50 8.14
CA HIS A 236 -15.19 8.56 7.44
C HIS A 236 -14.78 8.61 5.98
N HIS A 237 -15.71 8.98 5.12
CA HIS A 237 -15.45 9.07 3.69
C HIS A 237 -14.29 10.03 3.38
N ARG A 238 -13.29 9.53 2.69
CA ARG A 238 -12.10 10.27 2.22
C ARG A 238 -11.64 9.70 0.88
N HIS A 239 -11.76 10.47 -0.19
CA HIS A 239 -11.38 9.99 -1.53
C HIS A 239 -9.87 10.10 -1.80
N ASP A 240 -9.18 11.00 -1.14
CA ASP A 240 -7.83 11.38 -1.49
C ASP A 240 -6.92 11.51 -0.26
N PHE A 241 -5.77 10.85 -0.30
CA PHE A 241 -4.75 10.94 0.75
C PHE A 241 -4.06 12.32 0.79
N ALA A 242 -4.01 13.04 -0.35
CA ALA A 242 -3.39 14.37 -0.40
C ALA A 242 -4.06 15.41 0.53
N ILE A 243 -5.34 15.22 0.85
CA ILE A 243 -6.10 16.12 1.74
C ILE A 243 -6.15 15.63 3.19
N ALA A 244 -5.45 14.54 3.53
CA ALA A 244 -5.40 14.05 4.91
C ALA A 244 -4.76 15.11 5.83
N THR A 245 -5.40 15.40 6.95
CA THR A 245 -4.90 16.30 7.97
C THR A 245 -3.82 15.63 8.84
N ASP A 246 -3.02 16.40 9.57
CA ASP A 246 -1.99 15.84 10.45
C ASP A 246 -2.61 14.96 11.56
N ASN A 247 -3.80 15.30 12.05
CA ASN A 247 -4.53 14.46 13.00
C ASN A 247 -4.97 13.12 12.38
N GLU A 248 -5.39 13.12 11.11
CA GLU A 248 -5.71 11.89 10.39
C GLU A 248 -4.44 11.06 10.13
N LEU A 249 -3.31 11.68 9.80
CA LEU A 249 -2.03 10.98 9.67
C LEU A 249 -1.56 10.37 10.99
N HIS A 250 -1.75 11.06 12.12
CA HIS A 250 -1.44 10.50 13.43
C HIS A 250 -2.33 9.28 13.75
N GLY A 251 -3.64 9.37 13.53
CA GLY A 251 -4.54 8.23 13.69
C GLY A 251 -4.19 7.04 12.79
N LEU A 252 -3.74 7.32 11.55
CA LEU A 252 -3.26 6.29 10.62
C LEU A 252 -1.96 5.64 11.14
N ALA A 253 -1.02 6.43 11.64
CA ALA A 253 0.23 5.93 12.21
C ALA A 253 -0.02 4.99 13.40
N VAL A 254 -0.97 5.34 14.28
CA VAL A 254 -1.36 4.50 15.42
C VAL A 254 -1.87 3.14 14.96
N ILE A 255 -2.84 3.09 14.04
CA ILE A 255 -3.42 1.81 13.61
C ILE A 255 -2.43 0.99 12.78
N VAL A 256 -1.61 1.63 11.93
CA VAL A 256 -0.60 0.94 11.13
C VAL A 256 0.45 0.28 12.04
N ARG A 257 0.96 1.00 13.04
CA ARG A 257 1.93 0.46 14.00
C ARG A 257 1.37 -0.74 14.77
N ASP A 258 0.18 -0.59 15.37
CA ASP A 258 -0.46 -1.68 16.12
C ASP A 258 -0.71 -2.89 15.23
N PHE A 259 -1.22 -2.68 14.02
CA PHE A 259 -1.44 -3.74 13.04
C PHE A 259 -0.13 -4.47 12.65
N LEU A 260 0.93 -3.74 12.34
CA LEU A 260 2.22 -4.35 11.98
C LEU A 260 2.84 -5.15 13.13
N ARG A 261 2.72 -4.68 14.37
CA ARG A 261 3.17 -5.40 15.56
C ARG A 261 2.40 -6.71 15.76
N ARG A 262 1.08 -6.71 15.56
CA ARG A 262 0.25 -7.93 15.62
C ARG A 262 0.59 -8.91 14.51
N ILE A 263 0.80 -8.45 13.29
CA ILE A 263 1.26 -9.28 12.17
C ILE A 263 2.61 -9.92 12.49
N ARG A 264 3.56 -9.15 13.03
CA ARG A 264 4.88 -9.64 13.43
C ARG A 264 4.79 -10.70 14.51
N SER A 265 4.10 -10.43 15.59
CA SER A 265 3.88 -11.38 16.70
C SER A 265 3.18 -12.66 16.25
N LEU A 266 2.18 -12.54 15.34
CA LEU A 266 1.37 -13.66 14.87
C LEU A 266 2.09 -14.55 13.87
N LEU A 267 2.86 -13.95 12.95
CA LEU A 267 3.45 -14.62 11.78
C LEU A 267 4.99 -14.68 11.82
N ASN A 268 5.59 -14.32 12.94
CA ASN A 268 7.05 -14.31 13.11
C ASN A 268 7.75 -13.42 12.09
N ASP A 269 7.41 -12.12 12.07
CA ASP A 269 7.99 -11.08 11.22
C ASP A 269 7.95 -11.39 9.71
N PRO A 270 6.78 -11.57 9.11
CA PRO A 270 6.66 -12.01 7.74
C PRO A 270 7.09 -10.92 6.75
N PRO A 271 7.69 -11.28 5.62
CA PRO A 271 7.83 -10.35 4.50
C PRO A 271 6.46 -9.92 4.00
N TYR A 272 6.32 -8.61 3.65
CA TYR A 272 5.03 -8.08 3.21
C TYR A 272 5.15 -6.97 2.16
N ASN A 273 4.07 -6.78 1.43
CA ASN A 273 3.83 -5.58 0.65
C ASN A 273 2.71 -4.74 1.29
N MET A 274 2.92 -3.44 1.35
CA MET A 274 1.92 -2.46 1.75
C MET A 274 1.79 -1.41 0.64
N VAL A 275 0.57 -1.08 0.24
CA VAL A 275 0.30 -0.22 -0.92
C VAL A 275 -0.78 0.80 -0.58
N LEU A 276 -0.51 2.08 -0.84
CA LEU A 276 -1.50 3.14 -0.71
C LEU A 276 -2.27 3.30 -2.03
N HIS A 277 -3.57 3.08 -1.99
CA HIS A 277 -4.53 3.41 -3.04
C HIS A 277 -5.16 4.76 -2.73
N THR A 278 -5.01 5.74 -3.62
CA THR A 278 -5.58 7.09 -3.47
C THR A 278 -6.20 7.56 -4.79
N ALA A 279 -6.95 8.65 -4.74
CA ALA A 279 -7.52 9.25 -5.96
C ALA A 279 -6.43 9.53 -7.01
N PRO A 280 -6.70 9.36 -8.30
CA PRO A 280 -5.80 9.76 -9.37
C PRO A 280 -5.59 11.28 -9.41
N SER A 281 -4.57 11.72 -10.15
CA SER A 281 -4.32 13.15 -10.36
C SER A 281 -5.57 13.84 -10.94
N PRO A 282 -5.96 15.01 -10.43
CA PRO A 282 -7.24 15.66 -10.76
C PRO A 282 -7.25 16.37 -12.12
N HIS A 283 -6.18 16.19 -12.93
CA HIS A 283 -6.02 16.89 -14.20
C HIS A 283 -7.07 16.46 -15.23
N PRO A 284 -7.71 17.42 -15.93
CA PRO A 284 -8.64 17.13 -17.00
C PRO A 284 -8.03 16.25 -18.09
N ARG A 285 -8.87 15.43 -18.73
CA ARG A 285 -8.49 14.67 -19.92
C ARG A 285 -9.14 15.29 -21.15
N PRO A 286 -8.36 15.69 -22.17
CA PRO A 286 -8.93 16.11 -23.45
C PRO A 286 -9.83 15.01 -24.03
N GLY A 287 -11.04 15.39 -24.44
CA GLY A 287 -12.03 14.45 -24.99
C GLY A 287 -12.77 13.55 -23.99
N GLN A 288 -12.52 13.70 -22.68
CA GLN A 288 -13.21 12.97 -21.63
C GLN A 288 -13.65 13.92 -20.50
N PRO A 289 -14.66 14.78 -20.74
CA PRO A 289 -15.09 15.79 -19.76
C PRO A 289 -15.64 15.18 -18.47
N ASP A 290 -16.21 13.98 -18.54
CA ASP A 290 -16.79 13.27 -17.39
C ASP A 290 -15.78 12.35 -16.67
N TYR A 291 -14.48 12.50 -16.97
CA TYR A 291 -13.46 11.68 -16.37
C TYR A 291 -13.32 12.01 -14.87
N TRP A 292 -13.69 11.04 -14.04
CA TRP A 292 -13.65 11.12 -12.56
C TRP A 292 -14.47 12.26 -11.92
N THR A 293 -15.56 12.71 -12.56
CA THR A 293 -16.40 13.82 -12.04
C THR A 293 -17.05 13.51 -10.69
N THR A 294 -17.21 12.25 -10.33
CA THR A 294 -17.83 11.79 -9.07
C THR A 294 -16.81 11.27 -8.04
N ILE A 295 -15.50 11.39 -8.33
CA ILE A 295 -14.42 10.78 -7.52
C ILE A 295 -14.46 11.18 -6.05
N GLU A 296 -14.83 12.43 -5.77
CA GLU A 296 -14.93 12.96 -4.41
C GLU A 296 -16.06 12.32 -3.60
N GLN A 297 -17.02 11.66 -4.25
CA GLN A 297 -18.19 11.04 -3.63
C GLN A 297 -18.16 9.52 -3.70
N ASP A 298 -17.52 8.95 -4.74
CA ASP A 298 -17.57 7.52 -5.02
C ASP A 298 -16.34 6.74 -4.59
N TYR A 299 -15.16 7.38 -4.60
CA TYR A 299 -13.91 6.72 -4.24
C TYR A 299 -13.55 6.87 -2.76
N HIS A 300 -12.70 5.97 -2.26
CA HIS A 300 -12.24 5.98 -0.87
C HIS A 300 -10.81 5.47 -0.82
N TRP A 301 -9.85 6.31 -0.37
CA TRP A 301 -8.47 5.88 -0.27
C TRP A 301 -8.28 4.84 0.85
N HIS A 302 -7.35 3.94 0.66
CA HIS A 302 -7.03 2.91 1.63
C HIS A 302 -5.61 2.40 1.47
N ILE A 303 -5.11 1.73 2.50
CA ILE A 303 -3.87 0.97 2.44
C ILE A 303 -4.21 -0.51 2.32
N GLY A 304 -3.70 -1.16 1.28
CA GLY A 304 -3.72 -2.61 1.14
C GLY A 304 -2.45 -3.21 1.73
N PHE A 305 -2.59 -4.27 2.52
CA PHE A 305 -1.50 -5.04 3.09
C PHE A 305 -1.60 -6.50 2.67
N ALA A 306 -0.48 -7.10 2.25
CA ALA A 306 -0.41 -8.49 1.84
C ALA A 306 0.90 -9.12 2.31
N PRO A 307 0.87 -10.05 3.30
CA PRO A 307 2.06 -10.80 3.67
C PRO A 307 2.45 -11.79 2.57
N ARG A 308 3.73 -12.01 2.39
CA ARG A 308 4.31 -12.90 1.37
C ARG A 308 4.64 -14.27 1.93
N ILE A 309 3.64 -14.91 2.52
CA ILE A 309 3.75 -16.20 3.21
C ILE A 309 3.23 -17.39 2.38
N ASN A 310 2.63 -17.14 1.22
CA ASN A 310 2.26 -18.15 0.25
C ASN A 310 2.79 -17.81 -1.13
N ARG A 311 2.97 -18.84 -1.97
CA ARG A 311 3.47 -18.67 -3.34
C ARG A 311 2.34 -18.87 -4.35
N SER A 312 2.26 -17.96 -5.32
CA SER A 312 1.44 -18.14 -6.50
C SER A 312 2.03 -19.27 -7.36
N ALA A 313 1.17 -20.15 -7.85
CA ALA A 313 1.55 -21.31 -8.66
C ALA A 313 0.85 -21.29 -10.02
N GLY A 314 0.93 -22.38 -10.79
CA GLY A 314 0.42 -22.45 -12.16
C GLY A 314 -1.09 -22.22 -12.26
N PHE A 315 -1.86 -22.62 -11.25
CA PHE A 315 -3.31 -22.41 -11.25
C PHE A 315 -3.65 -20.92 -11.17
N GLU A 316 -3.05 -20.20 -10.22
CA GLU A 316 -3.27 -18.76 -10.03
C GLU A 316 -2.83 -17.96 -11.25
N TRP A 317 -1.67 -18.31 -11.82
CA TRP A 317 -1.15 -17.66 -13.01
C TRP A 317 -2.03 -17.90 -14.24
N GLY A 318 -2.52 -19.14 -14.43
CA GLY A 318 -3.30 -19.52 -15.60
C GLY A 318 -4.77 -19.10 -15.55
N SER A 319 -5.36 -19.01 -14.35
CA SER A 319 -6.78 -18.73 -14.16
C SER A 319 -7.08 -17.30 -13.71
N GLY A 320 -6.10 -16.62 -13.09
CA GLY A 320 -6.31 -15.35 -12.37
C GLY A 320 -7.07 -15.51 -11.05
N TYR A 321 -7.46 -16.74 -10.67
CA TYR A 321 -8.04 -17.02 -9.36
C TYR A 321 -6.91 -17.23 -8.36
N THR A 322 -7.16 -16.94 -7.09
CA THR A 322 -6.24 -17.24 -5.99
C THR A 322 -6.82 -18.29 -5.07
N ILE A 323 -5.95 -19.09 -4.44
CA ILE A 323 -6.35 -20.03 -3.40
C ILE A 323 -5.81 -19.53 -2.06
N ASN A 324 -6.73 -19.17 -1.16
CA ASN A 324 -6.39 -18.72 0.18
C ASN A 324 -6.76 -19.82 1.20
N PRO A 325 -5.76 -20.40 1.91
CA PRO A 325 -6.01 -21.44 2.90
C PRO A 325 -6.50 -20.88 4.25
N THR A 326 -6.46 -19.55 4.46
CA THR A 326 -6.93 -18.92 5.69
C THR A 326 -8.16 -18.07 5.38
N SER A 327 -9.29 -18.37 6.00
CA SER A 327 -10.48 -17.54 5.80
C SER A 327 -10.28 -16.14 6.38
N PRO A 328 -10.86 -15.09 5.75
CA PRO A 328 -10.79 -13.73 6.28
C PRO A 328 -11.31 -13.59 7.72
N GLU A 329 -12.34 -14.34 8.08
CA GLU A 329 -12.91 -14.40 9.42
C GLU A 329 -11.91 -14.96 10.45
N GLU A 330 -11.20 -16.02 10.05
CA GLU A 330 -10.17 -16.63 10.91
C GLU A 330 -8.94 -15.72 11.02
N ALA A 331 -8.51 -15.07 9.93
CA ALA A 331 -7.43 -14.10 9.94
C ALA A 331 -7.75 -12.91 10.86
N ALA A 332 -8.97 -12.37 10.78
CA ALA A 332 -9.40 -11.28 11.65
C ALA A 332 -9.43 -11.71 13.12
N ARG A 333 -9.94 -12.91 13.43
CA ARG A 333 -9.93 -13.45 14.79
C ARG A 333 -8.51 -13.57 15.35
N PHE A 334 -7.57 -14.12 14.58
CA PHE A 334 -6.18 -14.24 15.02
C PHE A 334 -5.53 -12.88 15.26
N LEU A 335 -5.79 -11.90 14.40
CA LEU A 335 -5.26 -10.54 14.56
C LEU A 335 -5.83 -9.82 15.79
N ASN A 336 -7.11 -10.04 16.09
CA ASN A 336 -7.74 -9.51 17.31
C ASN A 336 -7.15 -10.13 18.59
N GLU A 337 -6.85 -11.43 18.55
CA GLU A 337 -6.30 -12.19 19.68
C GLU A 337 -4.77 -12.00 19.84
N ALA A 338 -4.09 -11.51 18.81
CA ALA A 338 -2.65 -11.29 18.82
C ALA A 338 -2.25 -10.20 19.83
N ASP A 339 -1.24 -10.48 20.63
CA ASP A 339 -0.63 -9.49 21.53
C ASP A 339 0.43 -8.68 20.74
N PRO A 340 0.25 -7.36 20.56
CA PRO A 340 1.20 -6.53 19.84
C PRO A 340 2.53 -6.35 20.57
N ASP A 341 2.60 -6.62 21.87
CA ASP A 341 3.78 -6.47 22.72
C ASP A 341 4.51 -7.79 22.98
N ARG A 342 4.05 -8.87 22.36
CA ARG A 342 4.72 -10.18 22.43
C ARG A 342 5.87 -10.23 21.43
N ASP A 343 7.10 -10.36 21.96
CA ASP A 343 8.32 -10.66 21.21
C ASP A 343 8.35 -12.08 20.65
#